data_7c217bd999057c2b111afcbf654bd2b2
#
_entry.id   7c217bd999057c2b111afcbf654bd2b2
#
_cell.length_a   1.000
_cell.length_b   1.000
_cell.length_c   1.000
_cell.angle_alpha   90.00
_cell.angle_beta   90.00
_cell.angle_gamma   90.00
#
_symmetry.space_group_name_H-M   'P 1'
#
loop_
_entity.id
_entity.type
_entity.pdbx_description
1 polymer ?
#
loop_
_entity_poly.entity_id
_entity_poly.type
_entity_poly.pdbx_seq_one_letter_code
_entity_poly.pdbx_strand_id
1 'polypeptide(L)'
;MKIYFLRHAPTAPNLTGAMVQDYSQEPIAGTLPEHFEEDIRPHLPKLDINTPVVCSPAKRCVQTVEKIFGIQPMMQVGELNEFDCKELEHLKFWEVTQEEFEKIVPLRATDMEKQIDIVFKFFNTLHDTFENINNIVCVSHGMVIRYIYHYLTGNKAITPYDVINSKGFKFYNLDLLVYDTETNEVEAYHNRDHITHF
;
A
#
# COMPACT_ATOMS: atom_id res chain seq x y z
N MET A 1 18.56 -0.50 6.90
CA MET A 1 17.32 -1.30 6.99
C MET A 1 16.50 -1.12 5.73
N LYS A 2 15.90 -2.20 5.20
CA LYS A 2 15.00 -2.11 4.04
C LYS A 2 13.53 -2.29 4.45
N ILE A 3 12.66 -1.43 3.93
CA ILE A 3 11.21 -1.51 4.15
C ILE A 3 10.54 -1.83 2.81
N TYR A 4 9.75 -2.89 2.80
CA TYR A 4 9.07 -3.44 1.63
C TYR A 4 7.58 -3.15 1.73
N PHE A 5 7.07 -2.23 0.94
CA PHE A 5 5.65 -1.89 0.89
C PHE A 5 4.99 -2.63 -0.26
N LEU A 6 4.18 -3.62 0.04
CA LEU A 6 3.44 -4.41 -0.93
C LEU A 6 1.97 -3.98 -0.93
N ARG A 7 1.42 -3.66 -2.10
CA ARG A 7 -0.02 -3.44 -2.21
C ARG A 7 -0.74 -4.78 -2.09
N HIS A 8 -1.86 -4.80 -1.36
CA HIS A 8 -2.68 -6.00 -1.21
C HIS A 8 -3.06 -6.64 -2.56
N ALA A 9 -3.32 -7.96 -2.54
CA ALA A 9 -3.79 -8.71 -3.69
C ALA A 9 -5.15 -8.19 -4.21
N PRO A 10 -5.48 -8.42 -5.50
CA PRO A 10 -6.73 -7.96 -6.08
C PRO A 10 -7.97 -8.41 -5.30
N THR A 11 -8.97 -7.52 -5.22
CA THR A 11 -10.30 -7.80 -4.70
C THR A 11 -11.32 -7.78 -5.85
N ALA A 12 -12.53 -8.29 -5.64
CA ALA A 12 -13.58 -8.26 -6.67
C ALA A 12 -13.88 -6.82 -7.15
N PRO A 13 -13.99 -5.80 -6.29
CA PRO A 13 -14.12 -4.41 -6.73
C PRO A 13 -12.93 -3.91 -7.57
N ASN A 14 -11.70 -4.32 -7.26
CA ASN A 14 -10.55 -3.95 -8.10
C ASN A 14 -10.69 -4.48 -9.53
N LEU A 15 -11.28 -5.66 -9.72
CA LEU A 15 -11.51 -6.25 -11.04
C LEU A 15 -12.62 -5.54 -11.83
N THR A 16 -13.54 -4.86 -11.16
CA THR A 16 -14.70 -4.19 -11.78
C THR A 16 -14.61 -2.67 -11.78
N GLY A 17 -13.58 -2.11 -11.12
CA GLY A 17 -13.40 -0.67 -10.95
C GLY A 17 -14.37 -0.02 -9.97
N ALA A 18 -15.14 -0.81 -9.22
CA ALA A 18 -16.06 -0.28 -8.23
C ALA A 18 -15.32 0.31 -7.03
N MET A 19 -15.81 1.42 -6.50
CA MET A 19 -15.39 1.91 -5.18
C MET A 19 -15.94 0.97 -4.11
N VAL A 20 -15.14 0.67 -3.09
CA VAL A 20 -15.49 -0.29 -2.03
C VAL A 20 -16.22 0.43 -0.91
N GLN A 21 -17.37 -0.10 -0.51
CA GLN A 21 -18.17 0.47 0.59
C GLN A 21 -17.62 0.13 1.97
N ASP A 22 -17.22 -1.11 2.19
CA ASP A 22 -16.60 -1.55 3.43
C ASP A 22 -15.17 -1.98 3.21
N TYR A 23 -14.27 -1.01 3.26
CA TYR A 23 -12.84 -1.24 3.07
C TYR A 23 -12.24 -2.23 4.07
N SER A 24 -12.86 -2.43 5.24
CA SER A 24 -12.32 -3.31 6.26
C SER A 24 -12.58 -4.79 5.96
N GLN A 25 -13.71 -5.12 5.35
CA GLN A 25 -14.21 -6.50 5.20
C GLN A 25 -14.03 -7.10 3.81
N GLU A 26 -13.67 -6.30 2.80
CA GLU A 26 -13.51 -6.79 1.44
C GLU A 26 -12.37 -7.81 1.33
N PRO A 27 -12.64 -9.08 0.91
CA PRO A 27 -11.62 -10.11 0.79
C PRO A 27 -10.86 -10.00 -0.54
N ILE A 28 -9.72 -10.69 -0.63
CA ILE A 28 -9.02 -10.89 -1.91
C ILE A 28 -9.86 -11.77 -2.86
N ALA A 29 -9.67 -11.58 -4.16
CA ALA A 29 -10.41 -12.30 -5.21
C ALA A 29 -9.97 -13.77 -5.43
N GLY A 30 -9.10 -14.31 -4.60
CA GLY A 30 -8.74 -15.72 -4.53
C GLY A 30 -7.37 -16.07 -5.09
N THR A 31 -7.11 -15.93 -6.38
CA THR A 31 -5.80 -16.26 -6.99
C THR A 31 -4.87 -15.07 -7.03
N LEU A 32 -3.57 -15.34 -6.91
CA LEU A 32 -2.55 -14.33 -7.24
C LEU A 32 -2.46 -14.16 -8.76
N PRO A 33 -2.04 -12.99 -9.25
CA PRO A 33 -1.73 -12.79 -10.65
C PRO A 33 -0.69 -13.80 -11.15
N GLU A 34 -0.78 -14.18 -12.44
CA GLU A 34 0.01 -15.26 -13.02
C GLU A 34 1.52 -15.02 -12.92
N HIS A 35 1.97 -13.77 -13.15
CA HIS A 35 3.39 -13.42 -13.15
C HIS A 35 3.91 -12.91 -11.80
N PHE A 36 3.13 -12.98 -10.73
CA PHE A 36 3.58 -12.54 -9.41
C PHE A 36 4.87 -13.23 -8.97
N GLU A 37 4.98 -14.54 -9.20
CA GLU A 37 6.14 -15.34 -8.81
C GLU A 37 7.41 -14.97 -9.62
N GLU A 38 7.26 -14.44 -10.84
CA GLU A 38 8.36 -14.00 -11.68
C GLU A 38 8.76 -12.54 -11.43
N ASP A 39 7.76 -11.65 -11.31
CA ASP A 39 7.98 -10.20 -11.32
C ASP A 39 8.22 -9.61 -9.92
N ILE A 40 7.58 -10.15 -8.89
CA ILE A 40 7.56 -9.55 -7.55
C ILE A 40 8.26 -10.44 -6.51
N ARG A 41 7.96 -11.73 -6.52
CA ARG A 41 8.52 -12.67 -5.52
C ARG A 41 10.05 -12.59 -5.38
N PRO A 42 10.85 -12.46 -6.45
CA PRO A 42 12.31 -12.37 -6.34
C PRO A 42 12.83 -11.15 -5.60
N HIS A 43 12.01 -10.08 -5.53
CA HIS A 43 12.35 -8.82 -4.87
C HIS A 43 11.88 -8.74 -3.42
N LEU A 44 11.06 -9.70 -2.97
CA LEU A 44 10.66 -9.81 -1.57
C LEU A 44 11.78 -10.43 -0.73
N PRO A 45 11.93 -10.03 0.55
CA PRO A 45 12.94 -10.61 1.41
C PRO A 45 12.59 -12.07 1.74
N LYS A 46 13.60 -12.88 1.97
CA LYS A 46 13.40 -14.18 2.63
C LYS A 46 13.02 -13.89 4.08
N LEU A 47 11.85 -14.38 4.49
CA LEU A 47 11.41 -14.21 5.86
C LEU A 47 12.25 -15.08 6.80
N ASP A 48 12.67 -14.47 7.88
CA ASP A 48 13.26 -15.13 9.05
C ASP A 48 12.60 -14.59 10.34
N ILE A 49 13.09 -15.02 11.49
CA ILE A 49 12.54 -14.61 12.78
C ILE A 49 12.72 -13.10 13.05
N ASN A 50 13.65 -12.45 12.34
CA ASN A 50 13.96 -11.03 12.47
C ASN A 50 13.33 -10.17 11.36
N THR A 51 12.44 -10.76 10.55
CA THR A 51 11.74 -10.05 9.47
C THR A 51 10.26 -9.85 9.85
N PRO A 52 9.92 -8.76 10.57
CA PRO A 52 8.53 -8.49 10.91
C PRO A 52 7.69 -8.25 9.63
N VAL A 53 6.54 -8.92 9.59
CA VAL A 53 5.50 -8.69 8.58
C VAL A 53 4.33 -7.99 9.26
N VAL A 54 4.08 -6.74 8.87
CA VAL A 54 2.99 -5.91 9.37
C VAL A 54 2.01 -5.60 8.26
N CYS A 55 0.77 -5.31 8.58
CA CYS A 55 -0.20 -4.93 7.56
C CYS A 55 -1.29 -3.99 8.09
N SER A 56 -2.03 -3.39 7.16
CA SER A 56 -3.32 -2.77 7.46
C SER A 56 -4.28 -3.81 8.07
N PRO A 57 -5.15 -3.44 9.03
CA PRO A 57 -6.18 -4.33 9.58
C PRO A 57 -7.25 -4.73 8.57
N ALA A 58 -7.30 -4.15 7.38
CA ALA A 58 -8.24 -4.53 6.34
C ALA A 58 -8.05 -6.01 5.94
N LYS A 59 -9.15 -6.75 5.85
CA LYS A 59 -9.18 -8.19 5.58
C LYS A 59 -8.34 -8.60 4.37
N ARG A 60 -8.40 -7.83 3.27
CA ARG A 60 -7.59 -8.07 2.07
C ARG A 60 -6.08 -7.99 2.31
N CYS A 61 -5.62 -7.12 3.22
CA CYS A 61 -4.21 -7.04 3.58
C CYS A 61 -3.77 -8.24 4.42
N VAL A 62 -4.56 -8.63 5.41
CA VAL A 62 -4.31 -9.83 6.23
C VAL A 62 -4.26 -11.08 5.34
N GLN A 63 -5.25 -11.27 4.48
CA GLN A 63 -5.30 -12.39 3.53
C GLN A 63 -4.16 -12.37 2.51
N THR A 64 -3.66 -11.21 2.13
CA THR A 64 -2.48 -11.08 1.28
C THR A 64 -1.23 -11.60 2.00
N VAL A 65 -1.04 -11.25 3.27
CA VAL A 65 0.06 -11.80 4.08
C VAL A 65 -0.04 -13.32 4.17
N GLU A 66 -1.20 -13.85 4.53
CA GLU A 66 -1.44 -15.29 4.61
C GLU A 66 -1.15 -16.00 3.28
N LYS A 67 -1.65 -15.45 2.18
CA LYS A 67 -1.54 -16.05 0.84
C LYS A 67 -0.11 -16.05 0.31
N ILE A 68 0.64 -14.97 0.53
CA ILE A 68 2.00 -14.79 -0.02
C ILE A 68 3.06 -15.43 0.87
N PHE A 69 2.93 -15.28 2.17
CA PHE A 69 3.97 -15.67 3.12
C PHE A 69 3.61 -16.90 3.94
N GLY A 70 2.36 -17.38 3.92
CA GLY A 70 1.90 -18.54 4.68
C GLY A 70 1.89 -18.33 6.21
N ILE A 71 1.89 -17.07 6.67
CA ILE A 71 1.92 -16.70 8.08
C ILE A 71 0.81 -15.70 8.42
N GLN A 72 0.54 -15.51 9.70
CA GLN A 72 -0.22 -14.37 10.19
C GLN A 72 0.67 -13.13 10.26
N PRO A 73 0.15 -11.90 10.01
CA PRO A 73 0.92 -10.69 10.26
C PRO A 73 1.27 -10.59 11.74
N MET A 74 2.51 -10.17 12.02
CA MET A 74 2.98 -9.95 13.40
C MET A 74 2.13 -8.86 14.09
N MET A 75 1.73 -7.84 13.33
CA MET A 75 0.93 -6.72 13.83
C MET A 75 0.06 -6.14 12.72
N GLN A 76 -1.15 -5.71 13.11
CA GLN A 76 -2.03 -4.92 12.26
C GLN A 76 -1.95 -3.46 12.71
N VAL A 77 -1.63 -2.55 11.77
CA VAL A 77 -1.32 -1.14 12.02
C VAL A 77 -2.41 -0.29 11.38
N GLY A 78 -3.19 0.43 12.18
CA GLY A 78 -4.33 1.23 11.71
C GLY A 78 -3.94 2.34 10.75
N GLU A 79 -2.75 2.91 10.91
CA GLU A 79 -2.19 3.96 10.07
C GLU A 79 -1.83 3.46 8.64
N LEU A 80 -1.85 2.15 8.41
CA LEU A 80 -1.70 1.56 7.09
C LEU A 80 -3.03 1.39 6.35
N ASN A 81 -4.16 1.80 6.94
CA ASN A 81 -5.47 1.73 6.29
C ASN A 81 -5.54 2.68 5.08
N GLU A 82 -6.33 2.25 4.09
CA GLU A 82 -6.67 3.07 2.93
C GLU A 82 -7.48 4.29 3.34
N PHE A 83 -7.47 5.29 2.47
CA PHE A 83 -8.35 6.43 2.59
C PHE A 83 -9.81 6.02 2.65
N ASP A 84 -10.52 6.58 3.60
CA ASP A 84 -11.97 6.49 3.62
C ASP A 84 -12.55 7.49 2.59
N CYS A 85 -13.09 6.96 1.51
CA CYS A 85 -13.75 7.71 0.43
C CYS A 85 -15.25 7.37 0.36
N LYS A 86 -15.92 7.20 1.51
CA LYS A 86 -17.34 6.82 1.58
C LYS A 86 -18.25 7.70 0.71
N GLU A 87 -17.91 8.97 0.60
CA GLU A 87 -18.67 9.93 -0.20
C GLU A 87 -18.68 9.59 -1.70
N LEU A 88 -17.71 8.78 -2.17
CA LEU A 88 -17.54 8.39 -3.56
C LEU A 88 -18.01 6.95 -3.85
N GLU A 89 -18.57 6.24 -2.87
CA GLU A 89 -18.97 4.83 -2.99
C GLU A 89 -19.91 4.53 -4.15
N HIS A 90 -20.71 5.50 -4.58
CA HIS A 90 -21.67 5.35 -5.68
C HIS A 90 -21.05 5.49 -7.08
N LEU A 91 -19.76 5.86 -7.15
CA LEU A 91 -19.05 6.07 -8.41
C LEU A 91 -18.11 4.90 -8.70
N LYS A 92 -17.79 4.73 -9.97
CA LYS A 92 -16.61 3.99 -10.36
C LYS A 92 -15.40 4.90 -10.28
N PHE A 93 -14.24 4.32 -10.03
CA PHE A 93 -13.01 5.07 -9.84
C PHE A 93 -12.72 6.07 -10.98
N TRP A 94 -13.01 5.69 -12.23
CA TRP A 94 -12.83 6.57 -13.41
C TRP A 94 -13.92 7.62 -13.61
N GLU A 95 -15.00 7.56 -12.84
CA GLU A 95 -16.11 8.54 -12.87
C GLU A 95 -15.88 9.68 -11.87
N VAL A 96 -14.92 9.52 -10.97
CA VAL A 96 -14.59 10.54 -9.97
C VAL A 96 -13.95 11.75 -10.63
N THR A 97 -14.63 12.88 -10.57
CA THR A 97 -14.11 14.15 -11.08
C THR A 97 -13.15 14.80 -10.10
N GLN A 98 -12.30 15.70 -10.63
CA GLN A 98 -11.41 16.51 -9.78
C GLN A 98 -12.19 17.30 -8.74
N GLU A 99 -13.33 17.88 -9.13
CA GLU A 99 -14.16 18.71 -8.23
C GLU A 99 -14.75 17.90 -7.07
N GLU A 100 -15.25 16.69 -7.34
CA GLU A 100 -15.77 15.80 -6.29
C GLU A 100 -14.66 15.38 -5.34
N PHE A 101 -13.49 15.11 -5.89
CA PHE A 101 -12.33 14.69 -5.11
C PHE A 101 -11.77 15.84 -4.27
N GLU A 102 -11.65 17.05 -4.81
CA GLU A 102 -11.17 18.23 -4.11
C GLU A 102 -12.10 18.66 -2.96
N LYS A 103 -13.36 18.29 -2.98
CA LYS A 103 -14.29 18.52 -1.86
C LYS A 103 -14.00 17.61 -0.66
N ILE A 104 -13.49 16.40 -0.93
CA ILE A 104 -13.28 15.34 0.09
C ILE A 104 -11.86 15.38 0.64
N VAL A 105 -10.90 15.67 -0.20
CA VAL A 105 -9.47 15.56 0.08
C VAL A 105 -8.92 16.64 1.03
N PRO A 106 -9.34 17.93 0.99
CA PRO A 106 -8.75 18.93 1.88
C PRO A 106 -8.91 18.57 3.37
N LEU A 107 -9.96 17.83 3.70
CA LEU A 107 -10.21 17.36 5.04
C LEU A 107 -9.23 16.24 5.48
N ARG A 108 -8.57 15.58 4.53
CA ARG A 108 -7.80 14.34 4.78
C ARG A 108 -6.32 14.42 4.40
N ALA A 109 -5.91 15.38 3.58
CA ALA A 109 -4.50 15.53 3.15
C ALA A 109 -3.55 15.79 4.33
N THR A 110 -3.96 16.64 5.26
CA THR A 110 -3.18 16.92 6.48
C THR A 110 -3.09 15.70 7.39
N ASP A 111 -4.09 14.84 7.38
CA ASP A 111 -4.10 13.61 8.16
C ASP A 111 -3.19 12.55 7.56
N MET A 112 -2.97 12.55 6.24
CA MET A 112 -2.07 11.60 5.58
C MET A 112 -0.60 11.85 5.88
N GLU A 113 -0.11 13.10 5.86
CA GLU A 113 1.26 13.38 6.28
C GLU A 113 1.51 12.89 7.70
N LYS A 114 0.59 13.19 8.61
CA LYS A 114 0.66 12.70 9.99
C LYS A 114 0.63 11.17 10.07
N GLN A 115 -0.23 10.54 9.27
CA GLN A 115 -0.34 9.09 9.21
C GLN A 115 0.97 8.45 8.74
N ILE A 116 1.61 8.99 7.70
CA ILE A 116 2.90 8.52 7.21
C ILE A 116 4.01 8.74 8.25
N ASP A 117 4.04 9.90 8.90
CA ASP A 117 5.00 10.18 9.98
C ASP A 117 4.86 9.17 11.13
N ILE A 118 3.63 8.78 11.50
CA ILE A 118 3.38 7.76 12.51
C ILE A 118 3.89 6.40 12.05
N VAL A 119 3.65 6.02 10.80
CA VAL A 119 4.14 4.76 10.21
C VAL A 119 5.66 4.70 10.25
N PHE A 120 6.36 5.76 9.85
CA PHE A 120 7.84 5.77 9.90
C PHE A 120 8.38 5.79 11.33
N LYS A 121 7.75 6.52 12.24
CA LYS A 121 8.10 6.45 13.68
C LYS A 121 7.94 5.04 14.25
N PHE A 122 6.87 4.35 13.85
CA PHE A 122 6.65 2.96 14.23
C PHE A 122 7.76 2.04 13.70
N PHE A 123 8.16 2.16 12.43
CA PHE A 123 9.24 1.36 11.87
C PHE A 123 10.59 1.64 12.52
N ASN A 124 10.90 2.90 12.80
CA ASN A 124 12.10 3.27 13.54
C ASN A 124 12.07 2.67 14.97
N THR A 125 10.92 2.73 15.64
CA THR A 125 10.76 2.10 16.97
C THR A 125 10.97 0.59 16.91
N LEU A 126 10.48 -0.09 15.88
CA LEU A 126 10.74 -1.52 15.69
C LEU A 126 12.24 -1.78 15.51
N HIS A 127 12.91 -1.00 14.68
CA HIS A 127 14.35 -1.13 14.44
C HIS A 127 15.15 -0.89 15.70
N ASP A 128 14.81 0.14 16.48
CA ASP A 128 15.54 0.50 17.71
C ASP A 128 15.28 -0.48 18.87
N THR A 129 14.09 -1.13 18.87
CA THR A 129 13.69 -2.05 19.95
C THR A 129 14.24 -3.46 19.73
N PHE A 130 14.32 -3.90 18.51
CA PHE A 130 14.74 -5.26 18.16
C PHE A 130 16.07 -5.23 17.42
N GLU A 131 17.13 -5.67 18.08
CA GLU A 131 18.43 -5.85 17.44
C GLU A 131 18.30 -6.81 16.24
N ASN A 132 18.95 -6.46 15.13
CA ASN A 132 19.04 -7.27 13.90
C ASN A 132 17.79 -7.25 12.98
N ILE A 133 16.87 -6.32 13.11
CA ILE A 133 15.86 -6.11 12.06
C ILE A 133 16.53 -5.40 10.88
N ASN A 134 16.77 -6.16 9.81
CA ASN A 134 17.32 -5.64 8.56
C ASN A 134 16.23 -5.39 7.51
N ASN A 135 15.09 -6.07 7.63
CA ASN A 135 13.98 -5.98 6.70
C ASN A 135 12.65 -5.89 7.44
N ILE A 136 11.74 -5.07 6.95
CA ILE A 136 10.33 -5.01 7.39
C ILE A 136 9.45 -5.16 6.15
N VAL A 137 8.49 -6.09 6.19
CA VAL A 137 7.47 -6.22 5.15
C VAL A 137 6.18 -5.57 5.62
N CYS A 138 5.62 -4.70 4.80
CA CYS A 138 4.42 -3.94 5.08
C CYS A 138 3.39 -4.16 3.97
N VAL A 139 2.23 -4.76 4.27
CA VAL A 139 1.15 -4.91 3.31
C VAL A 139 0.09 -3.83 3.54
N SER A 140 -0.14 -3.01 2.51
CA SER A 140 -1.04 -1.86 2.59
C SER A 140 -1.79 -1.64 1.27
N HIS A 141 -2.18 -0.42 0.98
CA HIS A 141 -3.11 -0.03 -0.07
C HIS A 141 -2.45 0.90 -1.08
N GLY A 142 -3.09 1.03 -2.24
CA GLY A 142 -2.54 1.78 -3.36
C GLY A 142 -2.28 3.26 -3.06
N MET A 143 -3.21 3.93 -2.41
CA MET A 143 -3.07 5.35 -2.09
C MET A 143 -2.00 5.60 -1.03
N VAL A 144 -2.01 4.81 0.05
CA VAL A 144 -1.04 4.91 1.14
C VAL A 144 0.38 4.74 0.59
N ILE A 145 0.63 3.71 -0.23
CA ILE A 145 1.96 3.45 -0.79
C ILE A 145 2.39 4.54 -1.78
N ARG A 146 1.48 5.07 -2.59
CA ARG A 146 1.78 6.22 -3.46
C ARG A 146 2.18 7.46 -2.67
N TYR A 147 1.49 7.75 -1.57
CA TYR A 147 1.88 8.84 -0.68
C TYR A 147 3.25 8.62 -0.05
N ILE A 148 3.52 7.39 0.41
CA ILE A 148 4.83 7.01 0.93
C ILE A 148 5.92 7.26 -0.13
N TYR A 149 5.69 6.84 -1.37
CA TYR A 149 6.61 7.09 -2.48
C TYR A 149 6.90 8.59 -2.66
N HIS A 150 5.87 9.43 -2.70
CA HIS A 150 6.04 10.88 -2.86
C HIS A 150 6.69 11.53 -1.65
N TYR A 151 6.38 11.06 -0.46
CA TYR A 151 7.03 11.49 0.77
C TYR A 151 8.55 11.21 0.74
N LEU A 152 8.93 9.98 0.38
CA LEU A 152 10.32 9.54 0.32
C LEU A 152 11.11 10.21 -0.81
N THR A 153 10.49 10.46 -1.95
CA THR A 153 11.14 11.14 -3.09
C THR A 153 11.17 12.66 -2.99
N GLY A 154 10.66 13.21 -1.89
CA GLY A 154 10.66 14.66 -1.63
C GLY A 154 9.63 15.46 -2.46
N ASN A 155 8.74 14.79 -3.15
CA ASN A 155 7.71 15.44 -3.97
C ASN A 155 6.49 15.84 -3.13
N LYS A 156 6.70 16.79 -2.21
CA LYS A 156 5.66 17.30 -1.28
C LYS A 156 4.58 18.16 -1.93
N ALA A 157 4.76 18.55 -3.19
CA ALA A 157 3.84 19.42 -3.91
C ALA A 157 2.68 18.65 -4.61
N ILE A 158 2.65 17.33 -4.50
CA ILE A 158 1.60 16.50 -5.09
C ILE A 158 0.34 16.60 -4.25
N THR A 159 -0.73 17.03 -4.91
CA THR A 159 -2.05 17.01 -4.29
C THR A 159 -2.55 15.56 -4.18
N PRO A 160 -3.42 15.25 -3.20
CA PRO A 160 -4.09 13.96 -3.13
C PRO A 160 -4.78 13.56 -4.45
N TYR A 161 -5.30 14.51 -5.19
CA TYR A 161 -5.85 14.30 -6.52
C TYR A 161 -4.79 13.80 -7.51
N ASP A 162 -3.59 14.39 -7.52
CA ASP A 162 -2.49 13.94 -8.38
C ASP A 162 -2.02 12.52 -8.03
N VAL A 163 -2.05 12.16 -6.75
CA VAL A 163 -1.75 10.79 -6.30
C VAL A 163 -2.77 9.79 -6.84
N ILE A 164 -4.07 10.13 -6.81
CA ILE A 164 -5.14 9.26 -7.35
C ILE A 164 -5.06 9.17 -8.86
N ASN A 165 -4.95 10.30 -9.55
CA ASN A 165 -4.91 10.33 -11.02
C ASN A 165 -3.58 9.87 -11.62
N SER A 166 -2.66 9.40 -10.79
CA SER A 166 -1.43 8.75 -11.24
C SER A 166 -0.59 9.58 -12.22
N LYS A 167 -0.61 10.91 -12.10
CA LYS A 167 0.31 11.76 -12.86
C LYS A 167 1.74 11.51 -12.38
N GLY A 168 2.32 10.39 -12.80
CA GLY A 168 3.72 10.08 -12.60
C GLY A 168 4.04 8.73 -11.98
N PHE A 169 3.26 8.22 -11.04
CA PHE A 169 3.54 6.94 -10.40
C PHE A 169 2.28 6.10 -10.21
N LYS A 170 2.12 5.09 -11.07
CA LYS A 170 1.05 4.09 -10.93
C LYS A 170 1.51 2.95 -10.04
N PHE A 171 0.63 2.51 -9.15
CA PHE A 171 0.91 1.41 -8.24
C PHE A 171 -0.30 0.47 -8.18
N TYR A 172 -0.13 -0.72 -8.78
CA TYR A 172 -1.21 -1.69 -8.95
C TYR A 172 -1.21 -2.74 -7.84
N ASN A 173 -2.21 -3.63 -7.85
CA ASN A 173 -2.26 -4.72 -6.89
C ASN A 173 -1.01 -5.60 -7.01
N LEU A 174 -0.41 -5.91 -5.88
CA LEU A 174 0.83 -6.65 -5.74
C LEU A 174 2.08 -5.98 -6.35
N ASP A 175 2.01 -4.70 -6.71
CA ASP A 175 3.23 -3.93 -6.92
C ASP A 175 3.97 -3.75 -5.59
N LEU A 176 5.29 -3.66 -5.68
CA LEU A 176 6.20 -3.58 -4.54
C LEU A 176 7.05 -2.30 -4.61
N LEU A 177 7.06 -1.56 -3.51
CA LEU A 177 7.98 -0.44 -3.28
C LEU A 177 8.99 -0.86 -2.21
N VAL A 178 10.27 -0.67 -2.49
CA VAL A 178 11.36 -0.95 -1.55
C VAL A 178 12.06 0.35 -1.20
N TYR A 179 12.19 0.63 0.08
CA TYR A 179 12.92 1.78 0.59
C TYR A 179 14.11 1.31 1.44
N ASP A 180 15.29 1.74 1.09
CA ASP A 180 16.49 1.54 1.88
C ASP A 180 16.77 2.77 2.74
N THR A 181 16.66 2.61 4.06
CA THR A 181 16.84 3.71 5.02
C THR A 181 18.29 4.17 5.15
N GLU A 182 19.27 3.39 4.72
CA GLU A 182 20.69 3.74 4.80
C GLU A 182 21.13 4.58 3.61
N THR A 183 20.69 4.19 2.41
CA THR A 183 21.04 4.90 1.17
C THR A 183 20.00 5.95 0.78
N ASN A 184 18.81 5.94 1.37
CA ASN A 184 17.62 6.70 0.97
C ASN A 184 17.15 6.39 -0.46
N GLU A 185 17.51 5.21 -0.98
CA GLU A 185 17.08 4.78 -2.30
C GLU A 185 15.66 4.20 -2.25
N VAL A 186 14.90 4.49 -3.29
CA VAL A 186 13.52 4.01 -3.47
C VAL A 186 13.45 3.27 -4.80
N GLU A 187 13.07 2.00 -4.76
CA GLU A 187 12.88 1.16 -5.94
C GLU A 187 11.43 0.71 -6.04
N ALA A 188 10.88 0.64 -7.25
CA ALA A 188 9.54 0.14 -7.49
C ALA A 188 9.56 -1.02 -8.48
N TYR A 189 8.85 -2.09 -8.14
CA TYR A 189 8.71 -3.28 -8.96
C TYR A 189 7.23 -3.49 -9.29
N HIS A 190 6.94 -3.67 -10.57
CA HIS A 190 5.58 -3.77 -11.08
C HIS A 190 5.28 -5.16 -11.57
N ASN A 191 4.12 -5.69 -11.17
CA ASN A 191 3.59 -6.91 -11.72
C ASN A 191 3.04 -6.62 -13.13
N ARG A 192 3.50 -7.36 -14.17
CA ARG A 192 3.07 -7.17 -15.56
C ARG A 192 1.60 -7.52 -15.81
N ASP A 193 1.00 -8.33 -14.95
CA ASP A 193 -0.44 -8.64 -14.98
C ASP A 193 -1.29 -7.49 -14.47
N HIS A 194 -0.88 -6.25 -14.77
CA HIS A 194 -1.68 -5.10 -14.38
C HIS A 194 -3.14 -5.36 -14.68
N ILE A 195 -3.96 -5.47 -13.66
CA ILE A 195 -5.41 -5.41 -13.83
C ILE A 195 -5.68 -3.97 -14.25
N THR A 196 -5.55 -3.77 -15.56
CA THR A 196 -5.58 -2.47 -16.23
C THR A 196 -7.02 -2.01 -16.37
N HIS A 197 -7.63 -1.60 -15.30
CA HIS A 197 -8.86 -0.84 -15.39
C HIS A 197 -8.73 0.56 -14.78
N PHE A 198 -7.46 1.04 -14.64
CA PHE A 198 -7.22 2.41 -14.16
C PHE A 198 -6.06 3.09 -14.87
#